data_bf1dab8bc6b00b1b5deede008045aead
#
_entry.id   bf1dab8bc6b00b1b5deede008045aead
#
_cell.length_a   1.000
_cell.length_b   1.000
_cell.length_c   1.000
_cell.angle_alpha   90.00
_cell.angle_beta   90.00
_cell.angle_gamma   90.00
#
_symmetry.space_group_name_H-M   'P 1'
#
loop_
_entity.id
_entity.type
_entity.pdbx_description
1 polymer ?
#
loop_
_entity_poly.entity_id
_entity_poly.type
_entity_poly.pdbx_seq_one_letter_code
_entity_poly.pdbx_strand_id
1 'polypeptide(L)'
;MWYRVFGRAATQPSLVALTEHLHAAGLLVQPHFKGDDLGWTAGELRLPGGGTPVFLERYLTSEDDIRDDLNAFAAELETCDYSPNHTQLMQHTIQTQQLITLRKPVDAVDEVTLDQVLEAACRFLAAETDGVYQIDGRGWFS
;
A
#
# COMPACT_ATOMS: atom_id res chain seq x y z
N MET A 1 -11.59 -5.13 2.34
CA MET A 1 -11.18 -3.71 2.38
C MET A 1 -9.74 -3.58 1.93
N TRP A 2 -9.47 -2.66 1.05
CA TRP A 2 -8.17 -2.49 0.43
C TRP A 2 -7.49 -1.21 0.87
N TYR A 3 -6.18 -1.30 1.08
CA TYR A 3 -5.27 -0.18 1.22
C TYR A 3 -4.36 -0.20 -0.01
N ARG A 4 -4.13 0.94 -0.62
CA ARG A 4 -3.33 1.04 -1.85
C ARG A 4 -2.29 2.13 -1.71
N VAL A 5 -1.06 1.84 -2.12
CA VAL A 5 0.05 2.81 -2.16
C VAL A 5 0.40 3.06 -3.62
N PHE A 6 0.35 4.32 -4.03
CA PHE A 6 0.66 4.75 -5.40
C PHE A 6 2.03 5.43 -5.36
N GLY A 7 3.06 4.70 -5.79
CA GLY A 7 4.44 5.19 -5.76
C GLY A 7 4.89 5.76 -7.10
N ARG A 8 5.38 6.98 -7.12
CA ARG A 8 5.96 7.60 -8.33
C ARG A 8 7.36 7.11 -8.63
N ALA A 9 8.11 6.67 -7.62
CA ALA A 9 9.43 6.07 -7.80
C ALA A 9 9.29 4.57 -8.04
N ALA A 10 10.13 4.02 -8.91
CA ALA A 10 10.17 2.57 -9.18
C ALA A 10 11.05 1.82 -8.18
N THR A 11 11.60 2.49 -7.18
CA THR A 11 12.46 1.91 -6.16
C THR A 11 11.71 0.81 -5.40
N GLN A 12 12.31 -0.37 -5.32
CA GLN A 12 11.74 -1.48 -4.56
C GLN A 12 11.84 -1.20 -3.07
N PRO A 13 10.72 -1.13 -2.32
CA PRO A 13 10.77 -1.03 -0.88
C PRO A 13 11.23 -2.37 -0.28
N SER A 14 12.08 -2.30 0.75
CA SER A 14 12.54 -3.50 1.46
C SER A 14 11.49 -3.96 2.46
N LEU A 15 11.04 -5.22 2.36
CA LEU A 15 10.14 -5.81 3.36
C LEU A 15 10.84 -6.02 4.71
N VAL A 16 12.17 -6.21 4.71
CA VAL A 16 12.96 -6.27 5.95
C VAL A 16 12.93 -4.90 6.65
N ALA A 17 13.18 -3.83 5.91
CA ALA A 17 13.12 -2.48 6.47
C ALA A 17 11.70 -2.11 6.95
N LEU A 18 10.67 -2.52 6.23
CA LEU A 18 9.29 -2.36 6.66
C LEU A 18 9.04 -3.07 8.00
N THR A 19 9.49 -4.31 8.12
CA THR A 19 9.34 -5.09 9.35
C THR A 19 10.07 -4.44 10.52
N GLU A 20 11.28 -3.97 10.30
CA GLU A 20 12.05 -3.25 11.34
C GLU A 20 11.34 -1.97 11.78
N HIS A 21 10.78 -1.24 10.84
CA HIS A 21 9.99 -0.02 11.13
C HIS A 21 8.76 -0.35 11.99
N LEU A 22 8.03 -1.41 11.65
CA LEU A 22 6.86 -1.84 12.41
C LEU A 22 7.26 -2.33 13.81
N HIS A 23 8.35 -3.09 13.94
CA HIS A 23 8.86 -3.54 15.23
C HIS A 23 9.27 -2.37 16.12
N ALA A 24 9.90 -1.35 15.56
CA ALA A 24 10.27 -0.14 16.30
C ALA A 24 9.05 0.60 16.85
N ALA A 25 7.90 0.46 16.21
CA ALA A 25 6.62 1.02 16.66
C ALA A 25 5.86 0.08 17.63
N GLY A 26 6.45 -1.06 18.01
CA GLY A 26 5.82 -2.02 18.89
C GLY A 26 4.87 -3.00 18.18
N LEU A 27 4.87 -3.00 16.85
CA LEU A 27 4.01 -3.85 16.03
C LEU A 27 4.80 -5.06 15.56
N LEU A 28 4.70 -6.17 16.29
CA LEU A 28 5.53 -7.37 16.11
C LEU A 28 4.93 -8.29 15.06
N VAL A 29 5.18 -7.98 13.80
CA VAL A 29 4.72 -8.77 12.66
C VAL A 29 5.83 -9.67 12.12
N GLN A 30 5.46 -10.78 11.46
CA GLN A 30 6.39 -11.68 10.79
C GLN A 30 6.16 -11.61 9.29
N PRO A 31 7.18 -11.22 8.49
CA PRO A 31 7.04 -11.13 7.04
C PRO A 31 7.32 -12.47 6.36
N HIS A 32 6.57 -12.75 5.30
CA HIS A 32 6.88 -13.76 4.30
C HIS A 32 6.71 -13.12 2.95
N PHE A 33 7.64 -13.33 2.04
CA PHE A 33 7.57 -12.71 0.72
C PHE A 33 8.10 -13.66 -0.35
N LYS A 34 7.65 -13.42 -1.58
CA LYS A 34 8.20 -14.05 -2.77
C LYS A 34 8.39 -13.00 -3.85
N GLY A 35 9.30 -13.27 -4.77
CA GLY A 35 9.62 -12.33 -5.84
C GLY A 35 10.35 -12.99 -6.98
N ASP A 36 10.81 -12.15 -7.89
CA ASP A 36 11.58 -12.52 -9.06
C ASP A 36 12.78 -11.59 -9.21
N ASP A 37 13.36 -11.50 -10.40
CA ASP A 37 14.53 -10.66 -10.68
C ASP A 37 14.22 -9.16 -10.53
N LEU A 38 12.94 -8.77 -10.58
CA LEU A 38 12.50 -7.39 -10.43
C LEU A 38 12.20 -7.01 -8.97
N GLY A 39 12.34 -7.95 -8.06
CA GLY A 39 12.11 -7.74 -6.64
C GLY A 39 10.94 -8.57 -6.11
N TRP A 40 10.43 -8.20 -4.94
CA TRP A 40 9.27 -8.91 -4.40
C TRP A 40 7.99 -8.52 -5.16
N THR A 41 7.13 -9.52 -5.40
CA THR A 41 5.85 -9.35 -6.09
C THR A 41 4.66 -9.55 -5.16
N ALA A 42 4.82 -10.34 -4.11
CA ALA A 42 3.80 -10.61 -3.11
C ALA A 42 4.42 -10.81 -1.74
N GLY A 43 3.67 -10.53 -0.71
CA GLY A 43 4.12 -10.72 0.66
C GLY A 43 2.97 -10.89 1.63
N GLU A 44 3.31 -11.33 2.83
CA GLU A 44 2.39 -11.47 3.95
C GLU A 44 3.01 -10.85 5.19
N LEU A 45 2.18 -10.17 5.98
CA LEU A 45 2.54 -9.73 7.32
C LEU A 45 1.64 -10.46 8.30
N ARG A 46 2.22 -11.36 9.08
CA ARG A 46 1.50 -12.15 10.09
C ARG A 46 1.54 -11.43 11.42
N LEU A 47 0.37 -11.23 12.01
CA LEU A 47 0.26 -10.59 13.32
C LEU A 47 0.52 -11.62 14.44
N PRO A 48 1.03 -11.18 15.62
CA PRO A 48 1.34 -12.09 16.72
C PRO A 48 0.14 -12.86 17.25
N GLY A 49 -1.05 -12.31 17.16
CA GLY A 49 -2.29 -12.94 17.63
C GLY A 49 -2.83 -14.06 16.73
N GLY A 50 -2.19 -14.32 15.61
CA GLY A 50 -2.67 -15.28 14.61
C GLY A 50 -3.73 -14.69 13.70
N GLY A 51 -4.52 -15.57 13.07
CA GLY A 51 -5.53 -15.18 12.08
C GLY A 51 -4.94 -15.09 10.67
N THR A 52 -5.76 -14.64 9.73
CA THR A 52 -5.33 -14.45 8.35
C THR A 52 -4.34 -13.28 8.26
N PRO A 53 -3.21 -13.43 7.57
CA PRO A 53 -2.22 -12.35 7.48
C PRO A 53 -2.71 -11.21 6.58
N VAL A 54 -2.03 -10.06 6.68
CA VAL A 54 -2.17 -8.99 5.71
C VAL A 54 -1.44 -9.41 4.44
N PHE A 55 -2.14 -9.43 3.31
CA PHE A 55 -1.54 -9.76 2.02
C PHE A 55 -1.11 -8.48 1.30
N LEU A 56 0.14 -8.49 0.82
CA LEU A 56 0.69 -7.41 0.01
C LEU A 56 0.95 -7.92 -1.40
N GLU A 57 0.59 -7.11 -2.39
CA GLU A 57 0.95 -7.36 -3.78
C GLU A 57 1.57 -6.09 -4.37
N ARG A 58 2.59 -6.26 -5.20
CA ARG A 58 3.30 -5.15 -5.84
C ARG A 58 3.22 -5.30 -7.34
N TYR A 59 2.76 -4.24 -7.99
CA TYR A 59 2.59 -4.17 -9.43
C TYR A 59 3.44 -3.03 -9.99
N LEU A 60 4.19 -3.32 -11.05
CA LEU A 60 4.98 -2.32 -11.77
C LEU A 60 4.22 -1.88 -13.02
N THR A 61 4.07 -0.59 -13.22
CA THR A 61 3.36 -0.04 -14.38
C THR A 61 4.01 -0.47 -15.70
N SER A 62 5.35 -0.67 -15.69
CA SER A 62 6.10 -1.10 -16.87
C SER A 62 5.94 -2.58 -17.20
N GLU A 63 5.56 -3.43 -16.22
CA GLU A 63 5.54 -4.88 -16.37
C GLU A 63 4.13 -5.46 -16.24
N ASP A 64 3.26 -4.79 -15.50
CA ASP A 64 1.93 -5.27 -15.19
C ASP A 64 0.88 -4.37 -15.87
N ASP A 65 -0.27 -4.95 -16.23
CA ASP A 65 -1.35 -4.22 -16.89
C ASP A 65 -2.23 -3.52 -15.87
N ILE A 66 -1.70 -2.48 -15.23
CA ILE A 66 -2.42 -1.69 -14.22
C ILE A 66 -2.77 -0.28 -14.70
N ARG A 67 -2.44 0.06 -15.94
CA ARG A 67 -2.69 1.42 -16.47
C ARG A 67 -4.17 1.79 -16.45
N ASP A 68 -5.04 0.85 -16.79
CA ASP A 68 -6.48 1.08 -16.78
C ASP A 68 -6.99 1.32 -15.36
N ASP A 69 -6.46 0.60 -14.37
CA ASP A 69 -6.81 0.80 -12.96
C ASP A 69 -6.37 2.18 -12.48
N LEU A 70 -5.15 2.59 -12.82
CA LEU A 70 -4.64 3.93 -12.48
C LEU A 70 -5.47 5.03 -13.14
N ASN A 71 -5.85 4.86 -14.40
CA ASN A 71 -6.70 5.81 -15.12
C ASN A 71 -8.09 5.91 -14.48
N ALA A 72 -8.63 4.80 -13.99
CA ALA A 72 -9.92 4.79 -13.30
C ALA A 72 -9.85 5.58 -11.99
N PHE A 73 -8.79 5.43 -11.20
CA PHE A 73 -8.58 6.23 -9.99
C PHE A 73 -8.38 7.71 -10.32
N ALA A 74 -7.64 8.04 -11.37
CA ALA A 74 -7.46 9.43 -11.80
C ALA A 74 -8.79 10.06 -12.23
N ALA A 75 -9.64 9.32 -12.96
CA ALA A 75 -10.95 9.79 -13.37
C ALA A 75 -11.87 10.02 -12.16
N GLU A 76 -11.83 9.15 -11.18
CA GLU A 76 -12.58 9.32 -9.93
C GLU A 76 -12.16 10.60 -9.19
N LEU A 77 -10.85 10.86 -9.12
CA LEU A 77 -10.32 12.07 -8.50
C LEU A 77 -10.67 13.33 -9.27
N GLU A 78 -10.77 13.26 -10.61
CA GLU A 78 -11.16 14.38 -11.44
C GLU A 78 -12.55 14.90 -11.11
N THR A 79 -13.47 14.00 -10.75
CA THR A 79 -14.85 14.35 -10.38
C THR A 79 -15.03 14.58 -8.88
N CYS A 80 -13.96 14.43 -8.09
CA CYS A 80 -13.99 14.59 -6.64
C CYS A 80 -13.84 16.05 -6.25
N ASP A 81 -14.91 16.68 -5.78
CA ASP A 81 -14.89 18.09 -5.38
C ASP A 81 -14.83 18.31 -3.86
N TYR A 82 -14.80 17.24 -3.09
CA TYR A 82 -14.70 17.31 -1.62
C TYR A 82 -13.25 17.29 -1.10
N SER A 83 -12.28 17.06 -1.96
CA SER A 83 -10.85 17.07 -1.60
C SER A 83 -10.17 18.30 -2.21
N PRO A 84 -9.55 19.18 -1.38
CA PRO A 84 -8.87 20.37 -1.92
C PRO A 84 -7.63 20.01 -2.77
N ASN A 85 -7.12 18.79 -2.63
CA ASN A 85 -5.91 18.33 -3.32
C ASN A 85 -6.21 17.39 -4.49
N HIS A 86 -7.44 17.29 -4.94
CA HIS A 86 -7.83 16.29 -5.95
C HIS A 86 -7.03 16.39 -7.26
N THR A 87 -6.70 17.59 -7.72
CA THR A 87 -5.90 17.78 -8.93
C THR A 87 -4.49 17.23 -8.77
N GLN A 88 -3.85 17.50 -7.63
CA GLN A 88 -2.52 17.00 -7.32
C GLN A 88 -2.52 15.48 -7.18
N LEU A 89 -3.53 14.91 -6.51
CA LEU A 89 -3.69 13.47 -6.37
C LEU A 89 -3.92 12.79 -7.72
N MET A 90 -4.71 13.40 -8.61
CA MET A 90 -4.95 12.89 -9.95
C MET A 90 -3.64 12.84 -10.75
N GLN A 91 -2.85 13.92 -10.73
CA GLN A 91 -1.56 13.96 -11.40
C GLN A 91 -0.59 12.94 -10.82
N HIS A 92 -0.56 12.80 -9.49
CA HIS A 92 0.25 11.80 -8.81
C HIS A 92 -0.13 10.39 -9.28
N THR A 93 -1.41 10.08 -9.35
CA THR A 93 -1.91 8.78 -9.79
C THR A 93 -1.47 8.47 -11.21
N ILE A 94 -1.55 9.44 -12.11
CA ILE A 94 -1.10 9.31 -13.51
C ILE A 94 0.42 9.04 -13.58
N GLN A 95 1.22 9.62 -12.67
CA GLN A 95 2.66 9.46 -12.62
C GLN A 95 3.12 8.21 -11.87
N THR A 96 2.20 7.41 -11.35
CA THR A 96 2.51 6.21 -10.58
C THR A 96 3.31 5.21 -11.40
N GLN A 97 4.43 4.73 -10.85
CA GLN A 97 5.26 3.69 -11.45
C GLN A 97 5.10 2.34 -10.80
N GLN A 98 4.62 2.30 -9.56
CA GLN A 98 4.29 1.04 -8.87
C GLN A 98 3.08 1.23 -7.98
N LEU A 99 2.26 0.19 -7.93
CA LEU A 99 1.09 0.11 -7.06
C LEU A 99 1.30 -1.05 -6.09
N ILE A 100 1.17 -0.76 -4.79
CA ILE A 100 1.24 -1.78 -3.75
C ILE A 100 -0.14 -1.86 -3.11
N THR A 101 -0.74 -3.05 -3.13
CA THR A 101 -2.01 -3.29 -2.48
C THR A 101 -1.81 -4.05 -1.19
N LEU A 102 -2.53 -3.66 -0.15
CA LEU A 102 -2.57 -4.34 1.13
C LEU A 102 -4.02 -4.72 1.41
N ARG A 103 -4.27 -5.99 1.65
CA ARG A 103 -5.62 -6.49 1.92
C ARG A 103 -5.82 -6.67 3.42
N LYS A 104 -6.81 -5.97 3.97
CA LYS A 104 -7.22 -6.15 5.36
C LYS A 104 -8.01 -7.45 5.50
N PRO A 105 -7.57 -8.42 6.33
CA PRO A 105 -8.37 -9.62 6.58
C PRO A 105 -9.65 -9.29 7.36
N VAL A 106 -10.70 -10.09 7.14
CA VAL A 106 -12.00 -9.89 7.79
C VAL A 106 -12.12 -10.62 9.12
N ASP A 107 -11.20 -11.55 9.41
CA ASP A 107 -11.20 -12.41 10.60
C ASP A 107 -10.19 -11.97 11.66
N ALA A 108 -9.86 -10.69 11.71
CA ALA A 108 -8.86 -10.16 12.63
C ALA A 108 -9.30 -10.37 14.10
N VAL A 109 -8.38 -10.91 14.91
CA VAL A 109 -8.59 -11.09 16.34
C VAL A 109 -8.46 -9.74 17.06
N ASP A 110 -7.50 -8.91 16.65
CA ASP A 110 -7.28 -7.56 17.18
C ASP A 110 -7.31 -6.55 16.04
N GLU A 111 -8.48 -5.99 15.81
CA GLU A 111 -8.71 -5.06 14.71
C GLU A 111 -7.99 -3.72 14.91
N VAL A 112 -7.82 -3.29 16.16
CA VAL A 112 -7.09 -2.05 16.47
C VAL A 112 -5.63 -2.16 16.08
N THR A 113 -4.96 -3.25 16.48
CA THR A 113 -3.57 -3.51 16.09
C THR A 113 -3.44 -3.69 14.59
N LEU A 114 -4.39 -4.37 13.96
CA LEU A 114 -4.40 -4.56 12.51
C LEU A 114 -4.45 -3.23 11.76
N ASP A 115 -5.32 -2.32 12.17
CA ASP A 115 -5.41 -0.98 11.56
C ASP A 115 -4.12 -0.20 11.75
N GLN A 116 -3.49 -0.30 12.91
CA GLN A 116 -2.18 0.33 13.18
C GLN A 116 -1.09 -0.22 12.25
N VAL A 117 -1.05 -1.53 12.05
CA VAL A 117 -0.10 -2.18 11.13
C VAL A 117 -0.32 -1.69 9.70
N LEU A 118 -1.56 -1.69 9.23
CA LEU A 118 -1.90 -1.27 7.87
C LEU A 118 -1.54 0.18 7.61
N GLU A 119 -1.88 1.08 8.53
CA GLU A 119 -1.57 2.51 8.38
C GLU A 119 -0.07 2.78 8.44
N ALA A 120 0.64 2.16 9.38
CA ALA A 120 2.09 2.31 9.49
C ALA A 120 2.81 1.76 8.26
N ALA A 121 2.36 0.62 7.74
CA ALA A 121 2.91 0.03 6.52
C ALA A 121 2.68 0.96 5.31
N CYS A 122 1.49 1.52 5.16
CA CYS A 122 1.18 2.44 4.07
C CYS A 122 2.05 3.69 4.13
N ARG A 123 2.23 4.29 5.30
CA ARG A 123 3.08 5.47 5.46
C ARG A 123 4.52 5.17 5.09
N PHE A 124 5.04 4.03 5.55
CA PHE A 124 6.41 3.62 5.23
C PHE A 124 6.58 3.40 3.73
N LEU A 125 5.69 2.63 3.12
CA LEU A 125 5.76 2.32 1.69
C LEU A 125 5.59 3.57 0.84
N ALA A 126 4.70 4.48 1.22
CA ALA A 126 4.52 5.75 0.52
C ALA A 126 5.79 6.60 0.59
N ALA A 127 6.43 6.69 1.76
CA ALA A 127 7.67 7.44 1.92
C ALA A 127 8.81 6.86 1.08
N GLU A 128 8.94 5.52 1.04
CA GLU A 128 9.99 4.84 0.29
C GLU A 128 9.82 4.94 -1.23
N THR A 129 8.60 5.14 -1.70
CA THR A 129 8.28 5.12 -3.13
C THR A 129 7.90 6.50 -3.69
N ASP A 130 8.10 7.57 -2.92
CA ASP A 130 7.62 8.91 -3.28
C ASP A 130 6.14 8.87 -3.64
N GLY A 131 5.32 8.39 -2.70
CA GLY A 131 3.95 8.03 -2.97
C GLY A 131 2.91 8.64 -2.05
N VAL A 132 1.67 8.36 -2.38
CA VAL A 132 0.49 8.58 -1.54
C VAL A 132 -0.22 7.26 -1.35
N TYR A 133 -1.12 7.17 -0.38
CA TYR A 133 -1.90 5.96 -0.18
C TYR A 133 -3.40 6.27 -0.07
N GLN A 134 -4.21 5.28 -0.41
CA GLN A 134 -5.67 5.37 -0.41
C GLN A 134 -6.22 4.21 0.42
N ILE A 135 -7.21 4.51 1.26
CA ILE A 135 -7.91 3.53 2.09
C ILE A 135 -9.36 3.52 1.67
N ASP A 136 -9.90 2.34 1.33
CA ASP A 136 -11.30 2.20 0.98
C ASP A 136 -12.20 2.74 2.09
N GLY A 137 -13.13 3.62 1.72
CA GLY A 137 -14.07 4.25 2.65
C GLY A 137 -13.50 5.38 3.49
N ARG A 138 -12.19 5.67 3.42
CA ARG A 138 -11.54 6.72 4.22
C ARG A 138 -10.85 7.80 3.40
N GLY A 139 -10.54 7.54 2.13
CA GLY A 139 -9.97 8.53 1.22
C GLY A 139 -8.47 8.41 1.01
N TRP A 140 -7.84 9.54 0.66
CA TRP A 140 -6.45 9.63 0.25
C TRP A 140 -5.61 10.34 1.31
N PHE A 141 -4.35 9.88 1.45
CA PHE A 141 -3.40 10.38 2.44
C PHE A 141 -2.01 10.51 1.83
N SER A 142 -1.23 11.40 2.37
CA SER A 142 0.16 11.61 1.95
C SER A 142 1.14 11.55 3.12
#